data_099ed2ee73ea73069b2481485e52e9a5
#
_entry.id   099ed2ee73ea73069b2481485e52e9a5
#
_cell.length_a   1.000
_cell.length_b   1.000
_cell.length_c   1.000
_cell.angle_alpha   90.00
_cell.angle_beta   90.00
_cell.angle_gamma   90.00
#
_symmetry.space_group_name_H-M   'P 1'
#
loop_
_entity.id
_entity.type
_entity.pdbx_description
1 polymer ?
#
loop_
_entity_poly.entity_id
_entity_poly.type
_entity_poly.pdbx_seq_one_letter_code
_entity_poly.pdbx_strand_id
1 'polypeptide(L)'
;METQQPHSPAHLKPDPVPEPSAGADKGFFSAFAINPAPLRISRDYRLLFLSQTISFFGSMMTFVVLPWQMYQLTRSSLMVGLLSVTEFVPTITMAFVGGALADYVDRRRMVLMTELLMAVSSALLVLNSLLPHPQVWVLFLFATAIAGLNGLKRPSLEALTPRLVPADLIPAVSALRAVSTTLGGVLGPALGGVLATAAGPAVAYSIDLTTFVISLFALWIMRATPPPLNADRPSLRSLIEGLRYARSRPELMGTYLIDMNAMFFGMPMALFPAIATKFGGASVGLLYAAPSVGAFFASVASGWSARAHRHGMVVTLAAGIWG
;
A
#
# COMPACT_ATOMS: atom_id res chain seq x y z
N MET A 1 7.18 47.24 58.46
CA MET A 1 8.15 46.23 57.99
C MET A 1 7.45 44.90 58.10
N GLU A 2 6.69 44.57 57.07
CA GLU A 2 5.80 43.41 57.03
C GLU A 2 6.42 42.39 56.10
N THR A 3 6.87 41.28 56.63
CA THR A 3 7.55 40.18 55.89
C THR A 3 6.51 39.34 55.26
N GLN A 4 6.40 39.44 53.91
CA GLN A 4 5.63 38.50 53.08
C GLN A 4 6.33 37.12 52.99
N GLN A 5 5.65 36.10 53.50
CA GLN A 5 6.04 34.71 53.32
C GLN A 5 5.77 34.28 51.90
N PRO A 6 6.64 33.47 51.23
CA PRO A 6 6.39 32.92 49.89
C PRO A 6 5.37 31.81 49.95
N HIS A 7 4.31 31.94 49.12
CA HIS A 7 3.32 30.90 48.89
C HIS A 7 3.98 29.68 48.28
N SER A 8 3.90 28.55 48.98
CA SER A 8 4.22 27.21 48.48
C SER A 8 3.31 26.85 47.31
N PRO A 9 3.82 26.31 46.18
CA PRO A 9 2.96 25.86 45.06
C PRO A 9 2.11 24.67 45.51
N ALA A 10 0.80 24.86 45.46
CA ALA A 10 -0.17 23.81 45.69
C ALA A 10 0.09 22.66 44.71
N HIS A 11 0.36 21.47 45.25
CA HIS A 11 0.43 20.23 44.49
C HIS A 11 -0.93 20.00 43.81
N LEU A 12 -1.02 20.32 42.49
CA LEU A 12 -2.10 19.88 41.64
C LEU A 12 -2.07 18.34 41.65
N LYS A 13 -3.05 17.73 42.30
CA LYS A 13 -3.32 16.29 42.11
C LYS A 13 -3.59 16.09 40.65
N PRO A 14 -2.94 15.10 40.00
CA PRO A 14 -3.31 14.74 38.63
C PRO A 14 -4.77 14.32 38.62
N ASP A 15 -5.54 14.87 37.69
CA ASP A 15 -6.92 14.45 37.44
C ASP A 15 -6.98 12.94 37.30
N PRO A 16 -7.98 12.28 37.88
CA PRO A 16 -8.12 10.84 37.74
C PRO A 16 -8.25 10.49 36.25
N VAL A 17 -7.32 9.67 35.78
CA VAL A 17 -7.40 9.09 34.43
C VAL A 17 -8.78 8.45 34.33
N PRO A 18 -9.63 8.83 33.34
CA PRO A 18 -10.95 8.24 33.19
C PRO A 18 -10.78 6.72 33.08
N GLU A 19 -11.36 5.98 34.00
CA GLU A 19 -11.42 4.53 33.92
C GLU A 19 -12.02 4.14 32.57
N PRO A 20 -11.43 3.17 31.85
CA PRO A 20 -12.03 2.68 30.62
C PRO A 20 -13.43 2.22 30.99
N SER A 21 -14.44 2.89 30.47
CA SER A 21 -15.82 2.53 30.65
C SER A 21 -15.97 1.04 30.39
N ALA A 22 -16.39 0.29 31.40
CA ALA A 22 -16.79 -1.11 31.31
C ALA A 22 -18.03 -1.18 30.40
N GLY A 23 -17.80 -0.98 29.11
CA GLY A 23 -18.78 -0.97 28.04
C GLY A 23 -18.80 -2.33 27.37
N ALA A 24 -19.72 -3.15 27.86
CA ALA A 24 -20.41 -4.23 27.14
C ALA A 24 -19.49 -5.25 26.46
N ASP A 25 -19.66 -6.49 26.81
CA ASP A 25 -19.46 -7.70 25.99
C ASP A 25 -20.00 -7.47 24.56
N LYS A 26 -19.27 -6.74 23.76
CA LYS A 26 -19.47 -6.74 22.32
C LYS A 26 -18.96 -8.09 21.88
N GLY A 27 -19.86 -9.02 21.60
CA GLY A 27 -19.56 -10.37 21.21
C GLY A 27 -18.46 -10.40 20.15
N PHE A 28 -17.63 -11.42 20.15
CA PHE A 28 -16.49 -11.64 19.25
C PHE A 28 -16.81 -11.23 17.79
N PHE A 29 -18.02 -11.46 17.31
CA PHE A 29 -18.51 -11.08 15.98
C PHE A 29 -18.73 -9.57 15.79
N SER A 30 -18.96 -8.78 16.81
CA SER A 30 -19.11 -7.32 16.67
C SER A 30 -17.76 -6.63 16.45
N ALA A 31 -16.65 -7.25 16.86
CA ALA A 31 -15.30 -6.78 16.58
C ALA A 31 -14.92 -6.93 15.09
N PHE A 32 -15.58 -7.83 14.35
CA PHE A 32 -15.41 -8.03 12.91
C PHE A 32 -16.40 -7.24 12.05
N ALA A 33 -17.37 -6.55 12.66
CA ALA A 33 -18.34 -5.74 11.92
C ALA A 33 -17.65 -4.49 11.34
N ILE A 34 -17.38 -4.52 10.04
CA ILE A 34 -16.85 -3.37 9.31
C ILE A 34 -17.90 -2.27 9.32
N ASN A 35 -17.54 -1.11 9.86
CA ASN A 35 -18.42 0.04 9.86
C ASN A 35 -18.46 0.71 8.47
N PRO A 36 -19.56 0.62 7.72
CA PRO A 36 -19.66 1.22 6.38
C PRO A 36 -20.03 2.71 6.42
N ALA A 37 -20.10 3.34 7.59
CA ALA A 37 -20.51 4.73 7.76
C ALA A 37 -19.72 5.71 6.87
N PRO A 38 -18.37 5.60 6.71
CA PRO A 38 -17.62 6.49 5.81
C PRO A 38 -18.16 6.51 4.38
N LEU A 39 -18.57 5.35 3.86
CA LEU A 39 -19.11 5.20 2.51
C LEU A 39 -20.53 5.79 2.35
N ARG A 40 -21.29 5.89 3.46
CA ARG A 40 -22.66 6.43 3.46
C ARG A 40 -22.66 7.95 3.66
N ILE A 41 -21.79 8.46 4.51
CA ILE A 41 -21.76 9.87 4.90
C ILE A 41 -21.10 10.73 3.81
N SER A 42 -20.00 10.29 3.20
CA SER A 42 -19.27 11.06 2.20
C SER A 42 -19.36 10.44 0.81
N ARG A 43 -20.04 11.16 -0.12
CA ARG A 43 -20.07 10.77 -1.53
C ARG A 43 -18.68 10.75 -2.15
N ASP A 44 -17.86 11.77 -1.87
CA ASP A 44 -16.54 11.89 -2.47
C ASP A 44 -15.58 10.83 -1.92
N TYR A 45 -15.66 10.48 -0.62
CA TYR A 45 -14.93 9.36 -0.07
C TYR A 45 -15.35 8.02 -0.71
N ARG A 46 -16.66 7.79 -0.91
CA ARG A 46 -17.16 6.58 -1.59
C ARG A 46 -16.59 6.46 -3.01
N LEU A 47 -16.58 7.55 -3.78
CA LEU A 47 -16.00 7.57 -5.12
C LEU A 47 -14.49 7.27 -5.08
N LEU A 48 -13.76 7.90 -4.17
CA LEU A 48 -12.33 7.65 -3.95
C LEU A 48 -12.08 6.20 -3.57
N PHE A 49 -12.81 5.67 -2.60
CA PHE A 49 -12.65 4.29 -2.13
C PHE A 49 -12.91 3.27 -3.23
N LEU A 50 -14.01 3.42 -3.98
CA LEU A 50 -14.35 2.54 -5.09
C LEU A 50 -13.30 2.62 -6.20
N SER A 51 -12.89 3.83 -6.59
CA SER A 51 -11.86 4.01 -7.61
C SER A 51 -10.56 3.31 -7.23
N GLN A 52 -10.07 3.55 -6.01
CA GLN A 52 -8.80 2.97 -5.55
C GLN A 52 -8.90 1.45 -5.33
N THR A 53 -10.04 0.93 -4.88
CA THR A 53 -10.25 -0.51 -4.73
C THR A 53 -10.23 -1.22 -6.09
N ILE A 54 -10.94 -0.66 -7.08
CA ILE A 54 -11.02 -1.25 -8.42
C ILE A 54 -9.66 -1.18 -9.12
N SER A 55 -8.98 -0.04 -9.12
CA SER A 55 -7.66 0.07 -9.76
C SER A 55 -6.60 -0.75 -9.04
N PHE A 56 -6.65 -0.86 -7.71
CA PHE A 56 -5.76 -1.72 -6.95
C PHE A 56 -5.92 -3.20 -7.33
N PHE A 57 -7.16 -3.66 -7.51
CA PHE A 57 -7.44 -5.03 -7.93
C PHE A 57 -6.82 -5.34 -9.30
N GLY A 58 -7.00 -4.48 -10.31
CA GLY A 58 -6.37 -4.62 -11.63
C GLY A 58 -4.84 -4.61 -11.53
N SER A 59 -4.28 -3.67 -10.78
CA SER A 59 -2.83 -3.57 -10.57
C SER A 59 -2.24 -4.80 -9.89
N MET A 60 -2.98 -5.47 -8.98
CA MET A 60 -2.55 -6.73 -8.37
C MET A 60 -2.56 -7.90 -9.37
N MET A 61 -3.40 -7.87 -10.41
CA MET A 61 -3.30 -8.83 -11.52
C MET A 61 -2.02 -8.58 -12.32
N THR A 62 -1.77 -7.33 -12.73
CA THR A 62 -0.56 -6.93 -13.46
C THR A 62 0.72 -7.24 -12.68
N PHE A 63 0.71 -7.07 -11.35
CA PHE A 63 1.83 -7.38 -10.45
C PHE A 63 2.34 -8.83 -10.59
N VAL A 64 1.46 -9.77 -10.91
CA VAL A 64 1.85 -11.18 -11.16
C VAL A 64 2.16 -11.43 -12.63
N VAL A 65 1.37 -10.84 -13.51
CA VAL A 65 1.46 -11.12 -14.95
C VAL A 65 2.74 -10.55 -15.57
N LEU A 66 3.21 -9.40 -15.08
CA LEU A 66 4.42 -8.74 -15.57
C LEU A 66 5.68 -9.59 -15.35
N PRO A 67 6.03 -10.05 -14.14
CA PRO A 67 7.16 -10.96 -13.92
C PRO A 67 6.96 -12.33 -14.59
N TRP A 68 5.72 -12.82 -14.69
CA TRP A 68 5.42 -14.04 -15.44
C TRP A 68 5.76 -13.88 -16.92
N GLN A 69 5.29 -12.82 -17.59
CA GLN A 69 5.59 -12.53 -18.99
C GLN A 69 7.10 -12.31 -19.20
N MET A 70 7.76 -11.58 -18.30
CA MET A 70 9.21 -11.40 -18.36
C MET A 70 9.94 -12.75 -18.38
N TYR A 71 9.55 -13.66 -17.49
CA TYR A 71 10.15 -14.99 -17.45
C TYR A 71 9.83 -15.83 -18.72
N GLN A 72 8.61 -15.73 -19.24
CA GLN A 72 8.24 -16.44 -20.48
C GLN A 72 9.07 -15.98 -21.68
N LEU A 73 9.36 -14.68 -21.78
CA LEU A 73 10.14 -14.10 -22.88
C LEU A 73 11.65 -14.36 -22.73
N THR A 74 12.18 -14.32 -21.52
CA THR A 74 13.65 -14.35 -21.29
C THR A 74 14.16 -15.67 -20.73
N ARG A 75 13.29 -16.50 -20.14
CA ARG A 75 13.64 -17.72 -19.39
C ARG A 75 14.68 -17.47 -18.28
N SER A 76 14.75 -16.24 -17.77
CA SER A 76 15.74 -15.81 -16.79
C SER A 76 15.09 -15.20 -15.55
N SER A 77 15.29 -15.83 -14.39
CA SER A 77 14.89 -15.27 -13.09
C SER A 77 15.67 -14.00 -12.73
N LEU A 78 16.89 -13.84 -13.31
CA LEU A 78 17.66 -12.61 -13.14
C LEU A 78 16.95 -11.42 -13.79
N MET A 79 16.39 -11.58 -14.99
CA MET A 79 15.61 -10.54 -15.66
C MET A 79 14.35 -10.17 -14.87
N VAL A 80 13.70 -11.16 -14.26
CA VAL A 80 12.59 -10.92 -13.33
C VAL A 80 13.02 -10.13 -12.09
N GLY A 81 14.17 -10.48 -11.50
CA GLY A 81 14.73 -9.74 -10.36
C GLY A 81 15.12 -8.30 -10.72
N LEU A 82 15.66 -8.07 -11.93
CA LEU A 82 16.01 -6.74 -12.41
C LEU A 82 14.80 -5.82 -12.56
N LEU A 83 13.59 -6.33 -12.80
CA LEU A 83 12.35 -5.50 -12.76
C LEU A 83 12.22 -4.80 -11.40
N SER A 84 12.33 -5.54 -10.30
CA SER A 84 12.22 -4.96 -8.96
C SER A 84 13.34 -3.94 -8.66
N VAL A 85 14.55 -4.16 -9.20
CA VAL A 85 15.64 -3.19 -9.07
C VAL A 85 15.31 -1.88 -9.80
N THR A 86 14.73 -1.95 -11.00
CA THR A 86 14.35 -0.75 -11.76
C THR A 86 13.19 0.03 -11.12
N GLU A 87 12.36 -0.62 -10.32
CA GLU A 87 11.26 0.01 -9.58
C GLU A 87 11.74 0.79 -8.34
N PHE A 88 12.87 0.40 -7.75
CA PHE A 88 13.33 0.93 -6.47
C PHE A 88 13.62 2.43 -6.50
N VAL A 89 14.44 2.88 -7.44
CA VAL A 89 14.85 4.29 -7.54
C VAL A 89 13.68 5.22 -7.86
N PRO A 90 12.82 4.91 -8.87
CA PRO A 90 11.64 5.74 -9.16
C PRO A 90 10.64 5.82 -7.99
N THR A 91 10.41 4.71 -7.28
CA THR A 91 9.51 4.70 -6.12
C THR A 91 9.96 5.70 -5.07
N ILE A 92 11.22 5.68 -4.69
CA ILE A 92 11.77 6.57 -3.66
C ILE A 92 11.78 8.02 -4.14
N THR A 93 12.36 8.28 -5.31
CA THR A 93 12.49 9.65 -5.82
C THR A 93 11.13 10.32 -6.03
N MET A 94 10.17 9.59 -6.60
CA MET A 94 8.84 10.12 -6.85
C MET A 94 7.98 10.20 -5.59
N ALA A 95 8.24 9.43 -4.54
CA ALA A 95 7.59 9.62 -3.25
C ALA A 95 7.97 10.97 -2.61
N PHE A 96 9.23 11.39 -2.72
CA PHE A 96 9.66 12.71 -2.27
C PHE A 96 9.08 13.85 -3.10
N VAL A 97 9.11 13.71 -4.43
CA VAL A 97 8.49 14.69 -5.35
C VAL A 97 6.98 14.76 -5.07
N GLY A 98 6.33 13.61 -4.86
CA GLY A 98 4.91 13.53 -4.55
C GLY A 98 4.54 14.20 -3.24
N GLY A 99 5.34 14.00 -2.19
CA GLY A 99 5.17 14.69 -0.93
C GLY A 99 5.26 16.22 -1.08
N ALA A 100 6.31 16.68 -1.76
CA ALA A 100 6.46 18.10 -2.04
C ALA A 100 5.29 18.68 -2.90
N LEU A 101 4.86 17.96 -3.92
CA LEU A 101 3.82 18.41 -4.84
C LEU A 101 2.42 18.38 -4.22
N ALA A 102 2.14 17.43 -3.30
CA ALA A 102 0.85 17.29 -2.64
C ALA A 102 0.44 18.53 -1.81
N ASP A 103 1.40 19.39 -1.46
CA ASP A 103 1.15 20.61 -0.71
C ASP A 103 0.79 21.81 -1.61
N TYR A 104 1.14 21.76 -2.90
CA TYR A 104 0.95 22.88 -3.83
C TYR A 104 -0.12 22.62 -4.89
N VAL A 105 -0.40 21.36 -5.18
CA VAL A 105 -1.33 20.97 -6.24
C VAL A 105 -2.63 20.45 -5.63
N ASP A 106 -3.75 20.67 -6.33
CA ASP A 106 -5.01 20.00 -6.00
C ASP A 106 -4.77 18.49 -5.97
N ARG A 107 -4.95 17.89 -4.78
CA ARG A 107 -4.67 16.46 -4.52
C ARG A 107 -5.50 15.55 -5.41
N ARG A 108 -6.75 15.92 -5.71
CA ARG A 108 -7.58 15.20 -6.66
C ARG A 108 -6.99 15.22 -8.06
N ARG A 109 -6.52 16.41 -8.53
CA ARG A 109 -5.88 16.52 -9.86
C ARG A 109 -4.63 15.67 -9.93
N MET A 110 -3.83 15.62 -8.87
CA MET A 110 -2.63 14.80 -8.81
C MET A 110 -2.96 13.31 -8.93
N VAL A 111 -3.97 12.84 -8.19
CA VAL A 111 -4.44 11.44 -8.29
C VAL A 111 -5.01 11.15 -9.67
N LEU A 112 -5.79 12.06 -10.26
CA LEU A 112 -6.31 11.93 -11.64
C LEU A 112 -5.19 11.81 -12.68
N MET A 113 -4.19 12.68 -12.61
CA MET A 113 -3.07 12.67 -13.57
C MET A 113 -2.23 11.39 -13.44
N THR A 114 -1.97 10.95 -12.22
CA THR A 114 -1.24 9.69 -12.00
C THR A 114 -2.03 8.47 -12.48
N GLU A 115 -3.33 8.40 -12.23
CA GLU A 115 -4.20 7.33 -12.74
C GLU A 115 -4.28 7.35 -14.28
N LEU A 116 -4.34 8.52 -14.90
CA LEU A 116 -4.32 8.67 -16.36
C LEU A 116 -3.00 8.12 -16.94
N LEU A 117 -1.87 8.50 -16.35
CA LEU A 117 -0.57 8.03 -16.81
C LEU A 117 -0.40 6.52 -16.57
N MET A 118 -0.96 5.97 -15.49
CA MET A 118 -1.02 4.53 -15.26
C MET A 118 -1.87 3.83 -16.31
N ALA A 119 -3.04 4.38 -16.67
CA ALA A 119 -3.89 3.84 -17.74
C ALA A 119 -3.17 3.84 -19.09
N VAL A 120 -2.46 4.94 -19.44
CA VAL A 120 -1.65 5.02 -20.67
C VAL A 120 -0.54 3.97 -20.64
N SER A 121 0.16 3.82 -19.52
CA SER A 121 1.21 2.81 -19.37
C SER A 121 0.64 1.39 -19.53
N SER A 122 -0.53 1.11 -18.94
CA SER A 122 -1.21 -0.18 -19.08
C SER A 122 -1.66 -0.44 -20.52
N ALA A 123 -2.14 0.59 -21.23
CA ALA A 123 -2.49 0.49 -22.66
C ALA A 123 -1.27 0.14 -23.53
N LEU A 124 -0.12 0.77 -23.27
CA LEU A 124 1.14 0.44 -23.96
C LEU A 124 1.57 -1.01 -23.70
N LEU A 125 1.36 -1.49 -22.46
CA LEU A 125 1.66 -2.89 -22.12
C LEU A 125 0.73 -3.87 -22.81
N VAL A 126 -0.57 -3.56 -22.95
CA VAL A 126 -1.52 -4.33 -23.76
C VAL A 126 -1.03 -4.41 -25.21
N LEU A 127 -0.72 -3.26 -25.82
CA LEU A 127 -0.25 -3.18 -27.19
C LEU A 127 1.02 -4.01 -27.40
N ASN A 128 1.99 -3.88 -26.47
CA ASN A 128 3.21 -4.69 -26.52
C ASN A 128 2.92 -6.20 -26.48
N SER A 129 1.96 -6.61 -25.64
CA SER A 129 1.63 -8.03 -25.46
C SER A 129 0.87 -8.63 -26.65
N LEU A 130 0.29 -7.80 -27.50
CA LEU A 130 -0.39 -8.21 -28.74
C LEU A 130 0.59 -8.31 -29.93
N LEU A 131 1.82 -7.84 -29.80
CA LEU A 131 2.83 -7.98 -30.86
C LEU A 131 3.22 -9.45 -31.05
N PRO A 132 3.55 -9.88 -32.29
CA PRO A 132 4.10 -11.21 -32.55
C PRO A 132 5.36 -11.51 -31.73
N HIS A 133 6.16 -10.47 -31.47
CA HIS A 133 7.38 -10.51 -30.66
C HIS A 133 7.34 -9.39 -29.62
N PRO A 134 6.75 -9.63 -28.42
CA PRO A 134 6.69 -8.63 -27.37
C PRO A 134 8.09 -8.17 -26.95
N GLN A 135 8.25 -6.86 -26.78
CA GLN A 135 9.53 -6.24 -26.47
C GLN A 135 9.79 -6.22 -24.97
N VAL A 136 10.89 -6.83 -24.53
CA VAL A 136 11.29 -6.92 -23.11
C VAL A 136 11.50 -5.54 -22.47
N TRP A 137 12.12 -4.58 -23.19
CA TRP A 137 12.36 -3.24 -22.66
C TRP A 137 11.09 -2.48 -22.30
N VAL A 138 9.95 -2.79 -22.96
CA VAL A 138 8.64 -2.19 -22.61
C VAL A 138 8.19 -2.63 -21.22
N LEU A 139 8.48 -3.86 -20.80
CA LEU A 139 8.16 -4.34 -19.45
C LEU A 139 8.93 -3.56 -18.39
N PHE A 140 10.23 -3.30 -18.64
CA PHE A 140 11.05 -2.47 -17.76
C PHE A 140 10.54 -1.02 -17.69
N LEU A 141 10.22 -0.44 -18.85
CA LEU A 141 9.67 0.93 -18.91
C LEU A 141 8.36 1.01 -18.13
N PHE A 142 7.46 0.04 -18.30
CA PHE A 142 6.20 -0.02 -17.56
C PHE A 142 6.45 -0.15 -16.06
N ALA A 143 7.28 -1.09 -15.61
CA ALA A 143 7.60 -1.28 -14.20
C ALA A 143 8.14 0.00 -13.55
N THR A 144 9.11 0.65 -14.22
CA THR A 144 9.69 1.92 -13.79
C THR A 144 8.64 3.04 -13.70
N ALA A 145 7.78 3.16 -14.72
CA ALA A 145 6.73 4.19 -14.77
C ALA A 145 5.70 3.98 -13.66
N ILE A 146 5.18 2.77 -13.51
CA ILE A 146 4.18 2.45 -12.47
C ILE A 146 4.73 2.65 -11.08
N ALA A 147 5.98 2.24 -10.82
CA ALA A 147 6.66 2.43 -9.55
C ALA A 147 6.77 3.93 -9.18
N GLY A 148 7.23 4.75 -10.13
CA GLY A 148 7.31 6.20 -9.95
C GLY A 148 5.94 6.84 -9.75
N LEU A 149 4.94 6.48 -10.54
CA LEU A 149 3.57 7.00 -10.43
C LEU A 149 2.91 6.62 -9.10
N ASN A 150 3.13 5.41 -8.59
CA ASN A 150 2.68 5.01 -7.26
C ASN A 150 3.36 5.82 -6.15
N GLY A 151 4.67 6.04 -6.24
CA GLY A 151 5.40 6.92 -5.34
C GLY A 151 4.82 8.34 -5.31
N LEU A 152 4.51 8.89 -6.47
CA LEU A 152 3.91 10.22 -6.63
C LEU A 152 2.47 10.30 -6.09
N LYS A 153 1.65 9.26 -6.32
CA LYS A 153 0.23 9.22 -5.96
C LYS A 153 -0.01 9.05 -4.46
N ARG A 154 0.80 8.23 -3.81
CA ARG A 154 0.57 7.77 -2.43
C ARG A 154 0.44 8.91 -1.40
N PRO A 155 1.34 9.92 -1.35
CA PRO A 155 1.21 11.02 -0.40
C PRO A 155 -0.09 11.82 -0.59
N SER A 156 -0.51 12.03 -1.85
CA SER A 156 -1.76 12.73 -2.15
C SER A 156 -3.00 11.96 -1.66
N LEU A 157 -3.03 10.65 -1.80
CA LEU A 157 -4.13 9.81 -1.28
C LEU A 157 -4.19 9.82 0.24
N GLU A 158 -3.05 9.71 0.90
CA GLU A 158 -2.97 9.73 2.37
C GLU A 158 -3.43 11.08 2.94
N ALA A 159 -3.07 12.17 2.27
CA ALA A 159 -3.47 13.51 2.67
C ALA A 159 -4.91 13.89 2.27
N LEU A 160 -5.50 13.22 1.26
CA LEU A 160 -6.87 13.46 0.79
C LEU A 160 -7.91 12.81 1.72
N THR A 161 -7.65 11.59 2.18
CA THR A 161 -8.59 10.79 2.96
C THR A 161 -9.13 11.50 4.22
N PRO A 162 -8.31 12.12 5.10
CA PRO A 162 -8.80 12.80 6.29
C PRO A 162 -9.64 14.05 6.02
N ARG A 163 -9.62 14.56 4.79
CA ARG A 163 -10.43 15.72 4.37
C ARG A 163 -11.82 15.35 3.90
N LEU A 164 -12.03 14.09 3.55
CA LEU A 164 -13.29 13.59 3.01
C LEU A 164 -14.17 12.94 4.07
N VAL A 165 -13.61 12.65 5.26
CA VAL A 165 -14.29 11.90 6.31
C VAL A 165 -14.00 12.55 7.67
N PRO A 166 -15.00 12.64 8.58
CA PRO A 166 -14.81 13.08 9.97
C PRO A 166 -13.75 12.24 10.71
N ALA A 167 -13.04 12.87 11.66
CA ALA A 167 -11.90 12.26 12.35
C ALA A 167 -12.28 11.00 13.16
N ASP A 168 -13.48 10.95 13.72
CA ASP A 168 -14.04 9.81 14.46
C ASP A 168 -14.25 8.57 13.59
N LEU A 169 -14.35 8.72 12.27
CA LEU A 169 -14.51 7.63 11.30
C LEU A 169 -13.19 7.15 10.68
N ILE A 170 -12.05 7.74 10.98
CA ILE A 170 -10.74 7.32 10.45
C ILE A 170 -10.42 5.85 10.76
N PRO A 171 -10.73 5.29 11.96
CA PRO A 171 -10.56 3.85 12.20
C PRO A 171 -11.39 2.97 11.26
N ALA A 172 -12.62 3.39 10.93
CA ALA A 172 -13.47 2.67 9.99
C ALA A 172 -12.94 2.75 8.55
N VAL A 173 -12.36 3.88 8.15
CA VAL A 173 -11.65 4.05 6.87
C VAL A 173 -10.47 3.08 6.78
N SER A 174 -9.66 2.98 7.83
CA SER A 174 -8.52 2.07 7.88
C SER A 174 -8.95 0.60 7.78
N ALA A 175 -10.05 0.22 8.45
CA ALA A 175 -10.61 -1.13 8.36
C ALA A 175 -11.11 -1.45 6.93
N LEU A 176 -11.84 -0.53 6.29
CA LEU A 176 -12.30 -0.68 4.90
C LEU A 176 -11.10 -0.84 3.94
N ARG A 177 -10.06 -0.02 4.11
CA ARG A 177 -8.83 -0.10 3.32
C ARG A 177 -8.12 -1.44 3.52
N ALA A 178 -8.02 -1.92 4.75
CA ALA A 178 -7.41 -3.22 5.05
C ALA A 178 -8.13 -4.38 4.34
N VAL A 179 -9.48 -4.37 4.36
CA VAL A 179 -10.28 -5.37 3.62
C VAL A 179 -10.04 -5.28 2.13
N SER A 180 -10.09 -4.08 1.55
CA SER A 180 -9.85 -3.87 0.13
C SER A 180 -8.45 -4.36 -0.29
N THR A 181 -7.41 -4.03 0.48
CA THR A 181 -6.03 -4.46 0.20
C THR A 181 -5.86 -5.97 0.36
N THR A 182 -6.48 -6.58 1.36
CA THR A 182 -6.42 -8.04 1.55
C THR A 182 -7.13 -8.77 0.41
N LEU A 183 -8.36 -8.37 0.08
CA LEU A 183 -9.11 -8.98 -1.02
C LEU A 183 -8.38 -8.81 -2.37
N GLY A 184 -7.89 -7.60 -2.65
CA GLY A 184 -7.13 -7.33 -3.87
C GLY A 184 -5.81 -8.11 -3.91
N GLY A 185 -5.11 -8.21 -2.79
CA GLY A 185 -3.85 -8.95 -2.67
C GLY A 185 -3.98 -10.47 -2.76
N VAL A 186 -5.17 -11.03 -2.53
CA VAL A 186 -5.44 -12.47 -2.72
C VAL A 186 -6.06 -12.74 -4.10
N LEU A 187 -7.16 -12.06 -4.42
CA LEU A 187 -7.93 -12.33 -5.63
C LEU A 187 -7.24 -11.80 -6.89
N GLY A 188 -6.56 -10.65 -6.81
CA GLY A 188 -5.84 -10.07 -7.94
C GLY A 188 -4.78 -11.02 -8.51
N PRO A 189 -3.79 -11.43 -7.69
CA PRO A 189 -2.77 -12.39 -8.12
C PRO A 189 -3.36 -13.73 -8.56
N ALA A 190 -4.32 -14.29 -7.83
CA ALA A 190 -4.93 -15.57 -8.16
C ALA A 190 -5.58 -15.54 -9.56
N LEU A 191 -6.41 -14.52 -9.82
CA LEU A 191 -7.07 -14.35 -11.12
C LEU A 191 -6.07 -13.95 -12.22
N GLY A 192 -5.10 -13.07 -11.90
CA GLY A 192 -4.06 -12.66 -12.84
C GLY A 192 -3.25 -13.84 -13.35
N GLY A 193 -2.83 -14.75 -12.45
CA GLY A 193 -2.09 -15.95 -12.83
C GLY A 193 -2.91 -16.92 -13.71
N VAL A 194 -4.18 -17.14 -13.38
CA VAL A 194 -5.08 -17.97 -14.19
C VAL A 194 -5.29 -17.34 -15.58
N LEU A 195 -5.61 -16.05 -15.65
CA LEU A 195 -5.85 -15.35 -16.91
C LEU A 195 -4.60 -15.30 -17.79
N ALA A 196 -3.44 -15.03 -17.21
CA ALA A 196 -2.18 -14.97 -17.96
C ALA A 196 -1.83 -16.30 -18.62
N THR A 197 -2.17 -17.42 -17.98
CA THR A 197 -1.86 -18.77 -18.49
C THR A 197 -2.95 -19.32 -19.40
N ALA A 198 -4.23 -19.03 -19.14
CA ALA A 198 -5.36 -19.53 -19.93
C ALA A 198 -5.69 -18.67 -21.15
N ALA A 199 -5.58 -17.33 -21.03
CA ALA A 199 -5.99 -16.36 -22.05
C ALA A 199 -4.87 -15.44 -22.53
N GLY A 200 -3.69 -15.53 -21.91
CA GLY A 200 -2.51 -14.72 -22.22
C GLY A 200 -2.41 -13.41 -21.44
N PRO A 201 -1.20 -12.82 -21.36
CA PRO A 201 -0.94 -11.60 -20.60
C PRO A 201 -1.78 -10.40 -21.05
N ALA A 202 -2.05 -10.26 -22.34
CA ALA A 202 -2.82 -9.16 -22.92
C ALA A 202 -4.22 -9.03 -22.29
N VAL A 203 -4.89 -10.15 -21.99
CA VAL A 203 -6.23 -10.13 -21.37
C VAL A 203 -6.16 -9.56 -19.95
N ALA A 204 -5.20 -10.01 -19.14
CA ALA A 204 -5.03 -9.49 -17.77
C ALA A 204 -4.70 -7.99 -17.76
N TYR A 205 -3.83 -7.53 -18.66
CA TYR A 205 -3.51 -6.10 -18.81
C TYR A 205 -4.69 -5.28 -19.33
N SER A 206 -5.55 -5.86 -20.18
CA SER A 206 -6.78 -5.20 -20.65
C SER A 206 -7.79 -5.01 -19.52
N ILE A 207 -7.86 -5.96 -18.59
CA ILE A 207 -8.68 -5.82 -17.37
C ILE A 207 -8.11 -4.71 -16.48
N ASP A 208 -6.79 -4.68 -16.25
CA ASP A 208 -6.13 -3.63 -15.48
C ASP A 208 -6.39 -2.23 -16.10
N LEU A 209 -6.20 -2.10 -17.41
CA LEU A 209 -6.54 -0.87 -18.13
C LEU A 209 -8.01 -0.47 -17.91
N THR A 210 -8.94 -1.42 -18.00
CA THR A 210 -10.36 -1.15 -17.78
C THR A 210 -10.61 -0.67 -16.35
N THR A 211 -9.93 -1.26 -15.35
CA THR A 211 -10.05 -0.82 -13.96
C THR A 211 -9.53 0.60 -13.76
N PHE A 212 -8.45 1.01 -14.44
CA PHE A 212 -7.97 2.40 -14.44
C PHE A 212 -8.97 3.35 -15.10
N VAL A 213 -9.60 2.97 -16.20
CA VAL A 213 -10.63 3.80 -16.88
C VAL A 213 -11.84 4.01 -15.96
N ILE A 214 -12.30 2.97 -15.27
CA ILE A 214 -13.40 3.06 -14.30
C ILE A 214 -13.00 3.96 -13.12
N SER A 215 -11.77 3.81 -12.62
CA SER A 215 -11.20 4.64 -11.56
C SER A 215 -11.14 6.11 -11.96
N LEU A 216 -10.64 6.41 -13.15
CA LEU A 216 -10.58 7.77 -13.71
C LEU A 216 -11.97 8.41 -13.79
N PHE A 217 -12.97 7.66 -14.24
CA PHE A 217 -14.35 8.16 -14.32
C PHE A 217 -14.89 8.49 -12.93
N ALA A 218 -14.67 7.63 -11.93
CA ALA A 218 -15.10 7.87 -10.56
C ALA A 218 -14.41 9.11 -9.95
N LEU A 219 -13.10 9.26 -10.17
CA LEU A 219 -12.33 10.44 -9.71
C LEU A 219 -12.72 11.73 -10.44
N TRP A 220 -13.09 11.63 -11.72
CA TRP A 220 -13.52 12.77 -12.51
C TRP A 220 -14.84 13.37 -11.99
N ILE A 221 -15.74 12.55 -11.46
CA ILE A 221 -17.02 13.00 -10.87
C ILE A 221 -16.83 13.58 -9.46
N MET A 222 -15.71 13.29 -8.79
CA MET A 222 -15.40 13.76 -7.43
C MET A 222 -15.18 15.28 -7.44
N ARG A 223 -15.55 15.97 -6.36
CA ARG A 223 -15.35 17.41 -6.20
C ARG A 223 -13.86 17.76 -6.06
N ALA A 224 -13.46 18.97 -6.50
CA ALA A 224 -12.12 19.47 -6.30
C ALA A 224 -11.78 19.61 -4.80
N THR A 225 -10.55 19.30 -4.45
CA THR A 225 -10.07 19.37 -3.07
C THR A 225 -8.80 20.24 -3.04
N PRO A 226 -8.96 21.58 -2.98
CA PRO A 226 -7.85 22.50 -3.05
C PRO A 226 -6.83 22.28 -1.92
N PRO A 227 -5.55 22.66 -2.12
CA PRO A 227 -4.52 22.55 -1.11
C PRO A 227 -4.86 23.37 0.14
N PRO A 228 -4.33 23.04 1.33
CA PRO A 228 -4.47 23.88 2.53
C PRO A 228 -3.76 25.23 2.34
N LEU A 229 -4.35 26.29 2.87
CA LEU A 229 -3.81 27.64 2.77
C LEU A 229 -2.46 27.84 3.46
N ASN A 230 -2.12 26.97 4.44
CA ASN A 230 -0.90 27.04 5.28
C ASN A 230 -0.21 25.67 5.32
N ALA A 231 0.18 25.11 4.18
CA ALA A 231 0.95 23.87 4.18
C ALA A 231 2.42 24.18 4.51
N ASP A 232 2.95 23.51 5.53
CA ASP A 232 4.38 23.49 5.81
C ASP A 232 5.13 22.86 4.65
N ARG A 233 6.20 23.53 4.19
CA ARG A 233 6.99 23.04 3.06
C ARG A 233 7.74 21.77 3.47
N PRO A 234 7.51 20.61 2.81
CA PRO A 234 8.37 19.47 3.01
C PRO A 234 9.80 19.89 2.69
N SER A 235 10.69 19.74 3.64
CA SER A 235 12.09 20.11 3.44
C SER A 235 12.95 18.84 3.49
N LEU A 236 14.03 18.80 2.69
CA LEU A 236 15.06 17.77 2.81
C LEU A 236 15.58 17.68 4.24
N ARG A 237 15.50 18.78 4.99
CA ARG A 237 15.87 18.83 6.41
C ARG A 237 14.97 17.94 7.26
N SER A 238 13.66 17.96 7.07
CA SER A 238 12.73 17.10 7.84
C SER A 238 12.98 15.60 7.57
N LEU A 239 13.40 15.25 6.35
CA LEU A 239 13.80 13.89 6.01
C LEU A 239 15.09 13.46 6.72
N ILE A 240 16.10 14.35 6.71
CA ILE A 240 17.37 14.09 7.40
C ILE A 240 17.14 14.00 8.92
N GLU A 241 16.26 14.83 9.46
CA GLU A 241 15.87 14.79 10.86
C GLU A 241 15.14 13.49 11.21
N GLY A 242 14.20 13.02 10.34
CA GLY A 242 13.54 11.73 10.50
C GLY A 242 14.52 10.54 10.45
N LEU A 243 15.45 10.56 9.49
CA LEU A 243 16.50 9.53 9.38
C LEU A 243 17.44 9.55 10.58
N ARG A 244 17.84 10.75 11.03
CA ARG A 244 18.66 10.92 12.22
C ARG A 244 17.94 10.41 13.47
N TYR A 245 16.64 10.71 13.61
CA TYR A 245 15.81 10.20 14.68
C TYR A 245 15.74 8.67 14.68
N ALA A 246 15.44 8.05 13.53
CA ALA A 246 15.41 6.59 13.38
C ALA A 246 16.77 5.97 13.76
N ARG A 247 17.88 6.57 13.29
CA ARG A 247 19.25 6.10 13.59
C ARG A 247 19.64 6.28 15.07
N SER A 248 19.05 7.25 15.76
CA SER A 248 19.29 7.47 17.20
C SER A 248 18.56 6.49 18.12
N ARG A 249 17.66 5.66 17.55
CA ARG A 249 16.84 4.69 18.28
C ARG A 249 17.22 3.27 17.87
N PRO A 250 18.03 2.55 18.68
CA PRO A 250 18.47 1.18 18.38
C PRO A 250 17.31 0.22 18.15
N GLU A 251 16.18 0.42 18.85
CA GLU A 251 14.98 -0.41 18.74
C GLU A 251 14.36 -0.31 17.31
N LEU A 252 14.29 0.93 16.77
CA LEU A 252 13.79 1.15 15.42
C LEU A 252 14.76 0.59 14.38
N MET A 253 16.06 0.83 14.55
CA MET A 253 17.07 0.29 13.64
C MET A 253 17.08 -1.23 13.65
N GLY A 254 16.96 -1.85 14.83
CA GLY A 254 16.85 -3.30 14.96
C GLY A 254 15.64 -3.87 14.20
N THR A 255 14.47 -3.23 14.37
CA THR A 255 13.24 -3.62 13.66
C THR A 255 13.41 -3.50 12.14
N TYR A 256 13.94 -2.38 11.63
CA TYR A 256 14.17 -2.20 10.21
C TYR A 256 15.18 -3.21 9.63
N LEU A 257 16.27 -3.50 10.35
CA LEU A 257 17.27 -4.46 9.90
C LEU A 257 16.70 -5.88 9.84
N ILE A 258 15.89 -6.28 10.84
CA ILE A 258 15.23 -7.60 10.86
C ILE A 258 14.24 -7.70 9.71
N ASP A 259 13.41 -6.66 9.48
CA ASP A 259 12.43 -6.62 8.39
C ASP A 259 13.10 -6.69 7.02
N MET A 260 14.16 -5.90 6.80
CA MET A 260 14.95 -5.96 5.57
C MET A 260 15.55 -7.34 5.31
N ASN A 261 16.10 -7.99 6.36
CA ASN A 261 16.62 -9.35 6.22
C ASN A 261 15.51 -10.36 5.90
N ALA A 262 14.38 -10.30 6.61
CA ALA A 262 13.25 -11.17 6.35
C ALA A 262 12.72 -11.00 4.91
N MET A 263 12.57 -9.75 4.43
CA MET A 263 12.14 -9.47 3.05
C MET A 263 13.15 -9.94 2.01
N PHE A 264 14.44 -9.72 2.26
CA PHE A 264 15.50 -10.07 1.31
C PHE A 264 15.68 -11.58 1.15
N PHE A 265 15.72 -12.32 2.26
CA PHE A 265 15.98 -13.76 2.24
C PHE A 265 14.70 -14.61 2.19
N GLY A 266 13.61 -14.16 2.81
CA GLY A 266 12.36 -14.91 2.94
C GLY A 266 11.35 -14.71 1.81
N MET A 267 11.64 -13.83 0.82
CA MET A 267 10.66 -13.48 -0.22
C MET A 267 11.24 -13.55 -1.65
N PRO A 268 11.57 -14.77 -2.15
CA PRO A 268 12.23 -14.94 -3.45
C PRO A 268 11.25 -14.79 -4.62
N MET A 269 10.49 -13.69 -4.70
CA MET A 269 9.45 -13.46 -5.71
C MET A 269 9.94 -13.57 -7.15
N ALA A 270 11.21 -13.24 -7.40
CA ALA A 270 11.82 -13.39 -8.73
C ALA A 270 11.92 -14.84 -9.21
N LEU A 271 11.84 -15.81 -8.29
CA LEU A 271 11.86 -17.24 -8.62
C LEU A 271 10.45 -17.82 -8.84
N PHE A 272 9.38 -17.14 -8.40
CA PHE A 272 8.02 -17.66 -8.50
C PHE A 272 7.60 -18.04 -9.92
N PRO A 273 7.90 -17.25 -10.98
CA PRO A 273 7.61 -17.67 -12.33
C PRO A 273 8.33 -18.95 -12.76
N ALA A 274 9.60 -19.10 -12.37
CA ALA A 274 10.38 -20.30 -12.68
C ALA A 274 9.84 -21.54 -11.95
N ILE A 275 9.46 -21.38 -10.68
CA ILE A 275 8.85 -22.44 -9.87
C ILE A 275 7.50 -22.84 -10.47
N ALA A 276 6.66 -21.86 -10.81
CA ALA A 276 5.34 -22.08 -11.36
C ALA A 276 5.36 -22.91 -12.65
N THR A 277 6.38 -22.76 -13.50
CA THR A 277 6.50 -23.56 -14.73
C THR A 277 6.59 -25.06 -14.46
N LYS A 278 7.13 -25.47 -13.29
CA LYS A 278 7.20 -26.89 -12.88
C LYS A 278 5.84 -27.44 -12.41
N PHE A 279 4.92 -26.56 -12.01
CA PHE A 279 3.60 -26.92 -11.47
C PHE A 279 2.43 -26.51 -12.38
N GLY A 280 2.67 -26.35 -13.68
CA GLY A 280 1.62 -26.08 -14.67
C GLY A 280 1.25 -24.61 -14.84
N GLY A 281 2.16 -23.68 -14.55
CA GLY A 281 2.03 -22.25 -14.88
C GLY A 281 0.97 -21.48 -14.10
N ALA A 282 -0.27 -21.93 -14.07
CA ALA A 282 -1.39 -21.28 -13.35
C ALA A 282 -1.11 -21.11 -11.82
N SER A 283 -0.23 -21.93 -11.27
CA SER A 283 0.23 -21.84 -9.88
C SER A 283 0.97 -20.53 -9.56
N VAL A 284 1.41 -19.77 -10.57
CA VAL A 284 2.07 -18.47 -10.36
C VAL A 284 1.19 -17.51 -9.55
N GLY A 285 -0.11 -17.45 -9.87
CA GLY A 285 -1.07 -16.63 -9.13
C GLY A 285 -1.20 -17.04 -7.66
N LEU A 286 -1.19 -18.34 -7.38
CA LEU A 286 -1.23 -18.85 -6.01
C LEU A 286 0.04 -18.52 -5.22
N LEU A 287 1.21 -18.64 -5.85
CA LEU A 287 2.48 -18.28 -5.22
C LEU A 287 2.52 -16.79 -4.81
N TYR A 288 2.06 -15.90 -5.67
CA TYR A 288 1.98 -14.47 -5.36
C TYR A 288 0.84 -14.11 -4.40
N ALA A 289 -0.25 -14.88 -4.34
CA ALA A 289 -1.34 -14.67 -3.38
C ALA A 289 -1.01 -15.18 -1.97
N ALA A 290 -0.14 -16.18 -1.85
CA ALA A 290 0.17 -16.84 -0.58
C ALA A 290 0.60 -15.88 0.55
N PRO A 291 1.46 -14.88 0.34
CA PRO A 291 1.81 -13.91 1.38
C PRO A 291 0.60 -13.13 1.91
N SER A 292 -0.32 -12.73 1.03
CA SER A 292 -1.54 -11.99 1.42
C SER A 292 -2.51 -12.88 2.20
N VAL A 293 -2.61 -14.16 1.84
CA VAL A 293 -3.38 -15.16 2.60
C VAL A 293 -2.78 -15.35 3.99
N GLY A 294 -1.45 -15.51 4.07
CA GLY A 294 -0.73 -15.61 5.35
C GLY A 294 -0.93 -14.37 6.23
N ALA A 295 -0.81 -13.17 5.64
CA ALA A 295 -1.04 -11.90 6.34
C ALA A 295 -2.48 -11.78 6.86
N PHE A 296 -3.48 -12.26 6.11
CA PHE A 296 -4.85 -12.30 6.57
C PHE A 296 -5.01 -13.17 7.83
N PHE A 297 -4.52 -14.41 7.82
CA PHE A 297 -4.59 -15.29 8.99
C PHE A 297 -3.79 -14.75 10.17
N ALA A 298 -2.60 -14.20 9.94
CA ALA A 298 -1.80 -13.54 10.95
C ALA A 298 -2.55 -12.35 11.59
N SER A 299 -3.25 -11.54 10.79
CA SER A 299 -4.06 -10.42 11.28
C SER A 299 -5.22 -10.88 12.15
N VAL A 300 -5.93 -11.94 11.75
CA VAL A 300 -7.01 -12.55 12.55
C VAL A 300 -6.48 -13.11 13.87
N ALA A 301 -5.30 -13.75 13.83
CA ALA A 301 -4.66 -14.32 15.00
C ALA A 301 -3.95 -13.29 15.90
N SER A 302 -3.79 -12.03 15.45
CA SER A 302 -2.91 -11.04 16.10
C SER A 302 -3.42 -10.49 17.45
N GLY A 303 -4.63 -10.82 17.87
CA GLY A 303 -5.21 -10.32 19.14
C GLY A 303 -4.37 -10.59 20.40
N TRP A 304 -3.45 -11.58 20.35
CA TRP A 304 -2.49 -11.83 21.42
C TRP A 304 -1.32 -10.85 21.44
N SER A 305 -0.99 -10.23 20.31
CA SER A 305 0.18 -9.34 20.18
C SER A 305 0.08 -8.11 21.08
N ALA A 306 -1.14 -7.59 21.32
CA ALA A 306 -1.39 -6.51 22.26
C ALA A 306 -1.03 -6.84 23.71
N ARG A 307 -0.94 -8.13 24.07
CA ARG A 307 -0.58 -8.65 25.39
C ARG A 307 0.90 -9.00 25.50
N ALA A 308 1.64 -8.95 24.42
CA ALA A 308 3.05 -9.30 24.41
C ALA A 308 3.90 -8.20 25.04
N HIS A 309 4.61 -8.52 26.13
CA HIS A 309 5.48 -7.56 26.83
C HIS A 309 6.85 -7.40 26.15
N ARG A 310 7.25 -8.33 25.28
CA ARG A 310 8.57 -8.37 24.60
C ARG A 310 8.40 -8.28 23.08
N HIS A 311 7.95 -7.12 22.61
CA HIS A 311 7.67 -6.90 21.18
C HIS A 311 8.87 -7.24 20.26
N GLY A 312 10.10 -6.87 20.65
CA GLY A 312 11.30 -7.17 19.87
C GLY A 312 11.53 -8.69 19.65
N MET A 313 11.28 -9.51 20.69
CA MET A 313 11.42 -10.96 20.59
C MET A 313 10.36 -11.55 19.65
N VAL A 314 9.13 -11.05 19.70
CA VAL A 314 8.02 -11.47 18.82
C VAL A 314 8.36 -11.18 17.36
N VAL A 315 8.88 -9.98 17.07
CA VAL A 315 9.30 -9.60 15.71
C VAL A 315 10.44 -10.49 15.21
N THR A 316 11.44 -10.75 16.07
CA THR A 316 12.59 -11.61 15.71
C THR A 316 12.15 -13.06 15.41
N LEU A 317 11.27 -13.62 16.25
CA LEU A 317 10.73 -14.97 16.04
C LEU A 317 9.87 -15.03 14.77
N ALA A 318 9.01 -14.03 14.54
CA ALA A 318 8.19 -13.97 13.33
C ALA A 318 9.06 -13.89 12.07
N ALA A 319 10.09 -13.06 12.08
CA ALA A 319 11.06 -12.94 10.98
C ALA A 319 11.84 -14.25 10.75
N GLY A 320 12.23 -14.95 11.84
CA GLY A 320 12.91 -16.23 11.74
C GLY A 320 12.03 -17.39 11.23
N ILE A 321 10.72 -17.32 11.47
CA ILE A 321 9.75 -18.29 10.91
C ILE A 321 9.46 -17.98 9.44
N TRP A 322 9.52 -16.69 9.05
CA TRP A 322 9.28 -16.25 7.68
C TRP A 322 10.41 -16.67 6.72
N GLY A 323 11.68 -16.55 7.12
CA GLY A 323 12.88 -16.91 6.34
C GLY A 323 13.33 -18.34 6.57
#